data_68463a36ba7747797c6ede50385a9fb3
#
_entry.id   68463a36ba7747797c6ede50385a9fb3
#
_cell.length_a   1.000
_cell.length_b   1.000
_cell.length_c   1.000
_cell.angle_alpha   90.00
_cell.angle_beta   90.00
_cell.angle_gamma   90.00
#
_symmetry.space_group_name_H-M   'P 1'
#
loop_
_entity.id
_entity.type
_entity.pdbx_description
1 polymer ?
#
loop_
_entity_poly.entity_id
_entity_poly.type
_entity_poly.pdbx_seq_one_letter_code
_entity_poly.pdbx_strand_id
1 'polypeptide(L)'
;SLSSAASDVYKRQVLKNENLIPISKESKSIVVAGRGADNLGMQCGGWTINWQGGQGDITIGTTILDGIKESVSTETKVIHSKDGTDLGNVSGDLAIVVIGEDPYTEFFGDKDNLDLLEEDIQTINNLKDKGYKVLVLLISGRPMNIADHLDNWDGFAAIWLPGTEGNGVSDILFGDFQSTGKLSYPWPLNAEDGANAPENGLLYNIGFGL
;
A
#
# COMPACT_ATOMS: atom_id res chain seq x y z
N SER A 1 6.83 16.02 12.35
CA SER A 1 7.78 17.06 11.92
C SER A 1 8.17 16.82 10.45
N LEU A 2 8.47 17.88 9.70
CA LEU A 2 8.87 17.82 8.29
C LEU A 2 10.07 16.86 8.03
N SER A 3 10.86 16.57 9.05
CA SER A 3 12.04 15.70 8.92
C SER A 3 11.70 14.20 8.98
N SER A 4 10.62 13.78 9.65
CA SER A 4 10.21 12.38 9.68
C SER A 4 9.52 11.97 8.39
N ALA A 5 8.62 12.79 7.87
CA ALA A 5 7.99 12.57 6.58
C ALA A 5 9.02 12.50 5.44
N ALA A 6 10.02 13.41 5.42
CA ALA A 6 11.08 13.38 4.42
C ALA A 6 11.90 12.08 4.43
N SER A 7 12.14 11.47 5.61
CA SER A 7 12.89 10.21 5.69
C SER A 7 12.10 9.02 5.15
N ASP A 8 10.77 9.08 5.15
CA ASP A 8 9.91 8.01 4.69
C ASP A 8 9.72 7.99 3.17
N VAL A 9 9.87 9.12 2.50
CA VAL A 9 9.75 9.25 1.03
C VAL A 9 10.70 8.31 0.29
N TYR A 10 11.92 8.10 0.79
CA TYR A 10 12.92 7.20 0.17
C TYR A 10 12.58 5.71 0.32
N LYS A 11 11.68 5.37 1.24
CA LYS A 11 11.33 4.00 1.55
C LYS A 11 10.12 3.49 0.78
N ARG A 12 9.45 4.36 0.02
CA ARG A 12 8.27 4.00 -0.76
C ARG A 12 8.66 3.87 -2.23
N GLN A 13 8.38 2.73 -2.82
CA GLN A 13 8.66 2.47 -4.22
C GLN A 13 7.36 2.39 -5.01
N VAL A 14 7.16 3.32 -5.94
CA VAL A 14 6.15 3.20 -6.99
C VAL A 14 6.70 2.25 -8.04
N LEU A 15 6.06 1.11 -8.22
CA LEU A 15 6.53 0.03 -9.09
C LEU A 15 5.67 -0.13 -10.36
N LYS A 16 4.42 0.32 -10.32
CA LYS A 16 3.54 0.43 -11.50
C LYS A 16 2.72 1.71 -11.39
N ASN A 17 2.61 2.47 -12.49
CA ASN A 17 1.82 3.70 -12.52
C ASN A 17 1.26 3.96 -13.93
N GLU A 18 0.00 3.62 -14.13
CA GLU A 18 -0.73 3.91 -15.37
C GLU A 18 -1.37 5.31 -15.31
N ASN A 19 -0.53 6.33 -15.08
CA ASN A 19 -0.92 7.73 -14.96
C ASN A 19 -1.91 8.02 -13.80
N LEU A 20 -1.80 7.30 -12.69
CA LEU A 20 -2.57 7.56 -11.49
C LEU A 20 -1.88 8.52 -10.53
N ILE A 21 -0.57 8.39 -10.36
CA ILE A 21 0.25 9.20 -9.47
C ILE A 21 1.01 10.24 -10.30
N PRO A 22 0.96 11.54 -9.95
CA PRO A 22 0.28 12.11 -8.80
C PRO A 22 -1.24 12.17 -8.96
N ILE A 23 -1.95 11.89 -7.86
CA ILE A 23 -3.40 12.01 -7.78
C ILE A 23 -3.77 13.48 -7.60
N SER A 24 -4.81 13.95 -8.27
CA SER A 24 -5.30 15.33 -8.08
C SER A 24 -5.93 15.48 -6.68
N LYS A 25 -5.47 16.47 -5.93
CA LYS A 25 -6.07 16.85 -4.65
C LYS A 25 -7.49 17.40 -4.78
N GLU A 26 -7.88 17.77 -5.99
CA GLU A 26 -9.20 18.32 -6.35
C GLU A 26 -10.08 17.28 -7.06
N SER A 27 -9.76 16.01 -6.91
CA SER A 27 -10.60 14.92 -7.41
C SER A 27 -11.99 15.02 -6.80
N LYS A 28 -13.05 14.76 -7.58
CA LYS A 28 -14.43 14.82 -7.07
C LYS A 28 -14.64 13.84 -5.92
N SER A 29 -14.11 12.63 -6.06
CA SER A 29 -14.13 11.63 -5.00
C SER A 29 -12.98 10.64 -5.16
N ILE A 30 -12.50 10.10 -4.04
CA ILE A 30 -11.50 9.06 -3.95
C ILE A 30 -12.04 7.99 -3.00
N VAL A 31 -12.08 6.75 -3.46
CA VAL A 31 -12.36 5.61 -2.59
C VAL A 31 -11.06 5.13 -1.98
N VAL A 32 -11.06 4.90 -0.68
CA VAL A 32 -9.94 4.29 0.05
C VAL A 32 -10.46 3.01 0.70
N ALA A 33 -9.89 1.89 0.35
CA ALA A 33 -10.35 0.58 0.80
C ALA A 33 -9.21 -0.32 1.27
N GLY A 34 -9.58 -1.48 1.77
CA GLY A 34 -8.66 -2.49 2.27
C GLY A 34 -8.40 -2.37 3.76
N ARG A 35 -8.04 -3.49 4.34
CA ARG A 35 -7.86 -3.64 5.80
C ARG A 35 -6.66 -2.87 6.36
N GLY A 36 -5.73 -2.45 5.51
CA GLY A 36 -4.58 -1.62 5.88
C GLY A 36 -4.84 -0.11 5.81
N ALA A 37 -5.98 0.34 5.27
CA ALA A 37 -6.25 1.76 5.04
C ALA A 37 -6.31 2.57 6.34
N ASP A 38 -6.98 2.03 7.36
CA ASP A 38 -7.18 2.66 8.67
C ASP A 38 -6.66 1.74 9.78
N ASN A 39 -5.35 1.43 9.76
CA ASN A 39 -4.77 0.42 10.63
C ASN A 39 -3.31 0.73 10.98
N LEU A 40 -3.12 1.48 12.07
CA LEU A 40 -1.78 1.83 12.57
C LEU A 40 -0.96 0.60 12.93
N GLY A 41 -1.60 -0.42 13.45
CA GLY A 41 -0.93 -1.67 13.82
C GLY A 41 -0.27 -2.34 12.62
N MET A 42 -0.98 -2.48 11.50
CA MET A 42 -0.39 -2.99 10.26
C MET A 42 0.74 -2.08 9.74
N GLN A 43 0.55 -0.76 9.78
CA GLN A 43 1.57 0.19 9.34
C GLN A 43 2.87 0.07 10.15
N CYS A 44 2.76 -0.16 11.46
CA CYS A 44 3.90 -0.25 12.36
C CYS A 44 4.61 -1.61 12.29
N GLY A 45 3.86 -2.68 12.09
CA GLY A 45 4.40 -4.03 12.14
C GLY A 45 4.73 -4.52 13.54
N GLY A 46 5.55 -5.57 13.63
CA GLY A 46 6.00 -6.12 14.89
C GLY A 46 6.93 -5.20 15.67
N TRP A 47 7.24 -5.56 16.92
CA TRP A 47 8.03 -4.79 17.88
C TRP A 47 7.44 -3.40 18.20
N THR A 48 6.20 -3.16 17.88
CA THR A 48 5.50 -1.92 18.22
C THR A 48 4.50 -2.18 19.33
N ILE A 49 4.69 -1.51 20.50
CA ILE A 49 3.95 -1.65 21.75
C ILE A 49 4.15 -3.02 22.41
N ASN A 50 4.01 -4.10 21.65
CA ASN A 50 4.29 -5.45 22.13
C ASN A 50 5.12 -6.22 21.09
N TRP A 51 5.59 -7.42 21.46
CA TRP A 51 6.52 -8.19 20.65
C TRP A 51 6.00 -8.49 19.26
N GLN A 52 4.78 -9.02 19.13
CA GLN A 52 4.21 -9.38 17.82
C GLN A 52 3.58 -8.20 17.08
N GLY A 53 3.50 -7.02 17.71
CA GLY A 53 2.69 -5.93 17.22
C GLY A 53 1.20 -6.17 17.46
N GLY A 54 0.35 -5.44 16.77
CA GLY A 54 -1.11 -5.55 16.91
C GLY A 54 -1.83 -4.96 15.72
N GLN A 55 -3.13 -5.09 15.71
CA GLN A 55 -4.03 -4.54 14.70
C GLN A 55 -4.73 -3.28 15.20
N GLY A 56 -5.11 -2.40 14.28
CA GLY A 56 -5.90 -1.22 14.58
C GLY A 56 -5.11 -0.09 15.24
N ASP A 57 -5.78 0.64 16.10
CA ASP A 57 -5.28 1.87 16.73
C ASP A 57 -4.46 1.55 18.00
N ILE A 58 -3.27 0.99 17.81
CA ILE A 58 -2.40 0.52 18.91
C ILE A 58 -1.49 1.62 19.49
N THR A 59 -1.34 2.75 18.82
CA THR A 59 -0.47 3.85 19.21
C THR A 59 -0.93 5.16 18.58
N ILE A 60 -0.32 6.27 18.99
CA ILE A 60 -0.58 7.57 18.40
C ILE A 60 0.13 7.68 17.05
N GLY A 61 -0.60 8.09 16.03
CA GLY A 61 -0.05 8.27 14.68
C GLY A 61 -1.12 8.70 13.68
N THR A 62 -0.75 8.78 12.43
CA THR A 62 -1.64 9.07 11.30
C THR A 62 -1.78 7.82 10.45
N THR A 63 -3.02 7.39 10.21
CA THR A 63 -3.29 6.28 9.27
C THR A 63 -3.11 6.75 7.83
N ILE A 64 -2.98 5.82 6.90
CA ILE A 64 -2.94 6.15 5.46
C ILE A 64 -4.25 6.85 5.05
N LEU A 65 -5.38 6.36 5.56
CA LEU A 65 -6.69 6.99 5.32
C LEU A 65 -6.73 8.44 5.81
N ASP A 66 -6.23 8.71 7.02
CA ASP A 66 -6.21 10.06 7.57
C ASP A 66 -5.23 10.96 6.81
N GLY A 67 -4.04 10.46 6.45
CA GLY A 67 -3.10 11.19 5.61
C GLY A 67 -3.71 11.57 4.26
N ILE A 68 -4.48 10.69 3.63
CA ILE A 68 -5.21 10.99 2.38
C ILE A 68 -6.26 12.08 2.61
N LYS A 69 -7.07 11.97 3.68
CA LYS A 69 -8.09 12.99 4.02
C LYS A 69 -7.47 14.37 4.25
N GLU A 70 -6.32 14.43 4.91
CA GLU A 70 -5.60 15.67 5.20
C GLU A 70 -4.95 16.28 3.96
N SER A 71 -4.62 15.48 2.96
CA SER A 71 -3.90 15.92 1.76
C SER A 71 -4.80 16.48 0.67
N VAL A 72 -6.08 16.13 0.63
CA VAL A 72 -7.01 16.53 -0.41
C VAL A 72 -7.70 17.87 -0.08
N SER A 73 -8.29 18.49 -1.10
CA SER A 73 -9.10 19.70 -0.90
C SER A 73 -10.36 19.40 -0.09
N THR A 74 -10.95 20.42 0.53
CA THR A 74 -12.20 20.32 1.29
C THR A 74 -13.39 19.90 0.43
N GLU A 75 -13.30 20.07 -0.88
CA GLU A 75 -14.34 19.71 -1.84
C GLU A 75 -14.22 18.24 -2.29
N THR A 76 -13.07 17.60 -2.06
CA THR A 76 -12.84 16.21 -2.43
C THR A 76 -13.47 15.27 -1.41
N LYS A 77 -14.36 14.40 -1.89
CA LYS A 77 -15.00 13.40 -1.04
C LYS A 77 -14.12 12.16 -0.91
N VAL A 78 -13.55 11.92 0.26
CA VAL A 78 -12.87 10.66 0.58
C VAL A 78 -13.88 9.68 1.19
N ILE A 79 -14.02 8.52 0.57
CA ILE A 79 -14.97 7.48 0.96
C ILE A 79 -14.19 6.26 1.39
N HIS A 80 -14.36 5.86 2.63
CA HIS A 80 -13.73 4.67 3.17
C HIS A 80 -14.67 3.48 3.09
N SER A 81 -14.14 2.35 2.64
CA SER A 81 -14.81 1.05 2.64
C SER A 81 -13.82 -0.03 3.02
N LYS A 82 -14.21 -0.95 3.88
CA LYS A 82 -13.29 -2.01 4.31
C LYS A 82 -12.94 -2.97 3.15
N ASP A 83 -13.92 -3.32 2.33
CA ASP A 83 -13.82 -4.37 1.30
C ASP A 83 -14.43 -3.99 -0.06
N GLY A 84 -14.84 -2.73 -0.22
CA GLY A 84 -15.42 -2.23 -1.47
C GLY A 84 -16.88 -2.62 -1.71
N THR A 85 -17.54 -3.32 -0.79
CA THR A 85 -18.93 -3.79 -0.99
C THR A 85 -19.98 -2.75 -0.65
N ASP A 86 -19.72 -1.88 0.32
CA ASP A 86 -20.66 -0.95 0.93
C ASP A 86 -20.69 0.46 0.30
N LEU A 87 -20.11 0.62 -0.88
CA LEU A 87 -19.96 1.93 -1.55
C LEU A 87 -21.28 2.49 -2.11
N GLY A 88 -22.34 1.70 -2.19
CA GLY A 88 -23.62 2.12 -2.78
C GLY A 88 -23.46 2.57 -4.24
N ASN A 89 -24.11 3.69 -4.58
CA ASN A 89 -24.04 4.28 -5.93
C ASN A 89 -22.96 5.37 -6.04
N VAL A 90 -21.86 5.24 -5.29
CA VAL A 90 -20.76 6.18 -5.42
C VAL A 90 -20.06 5.96 -6.76
N SER A 91 -20.05 7.00 -7.57
CA SER A 91 -19.26 7.04 -8.80
C SER A 91 -17.94 7.74 -8.51
N GLY A 92 -16.83 7.10 -8.83
CA GLY A 92 -15.50 7.66 -8.75
C GLY A 92 -14.61 6.96 -9.76
N ASP A 93 -13.54 7.61 -10.16
CA ASP A 93 -12.64 7.06 -11.16
C ASP A 93 -11.50 6.26 -10.53
N LEU A 94 -11.21 6.50 -9.25
CA LEU A 94 -10.05 5.95 -8.53
C LEU A 94 -10.42 5.34 -7.19
N ALA A 95 -9.90 4.15 -6.94
CA ALA A 95 -9.83 3.51 -5.64
C ALA A 95 -8.37 3.26 -5.24
N ILE A 96 -8.01 3.67 -4.03
CA ILE A 96 -6.74 3.33 -3.38
C ILE A 96 -7.03 2.16 -2.45
N VAL A 97 -6.37 1.02 -2.68
CA VAL A 97 -6.59 -0.20 -1.89
C VAL A 97 -5.33 -0.53 -1.10
N VAL A 98 -5.44 -0.51 0.22
CA VAL A 98 -4.32 -0.78 1.12
C VAL A 98 -4.43 -2.20 1.64
N ILE A 99 -3.54 -3.06 1.17
CA ILE A 99 -3.46 -4.48 1.51
C ILE A 99 -2.15 -4.80 2.22
N GLY A 100 -1.98 -6.00 2.71
CA GLY A 100 -0.67 -6.43 3.20
C GLY A 100 -0.67 -7.51 4.26
N GLU A 101 0.48 -7.66 4.90
CA GLU A 101 0.68 -8.63 5.96
C GLU A 101 0.19 -8.11 7.31
N ASP A 102 -0.30 -9.03 8.14
CA ASP A 102 -0.48 -8.75 9.56
C ASP A 102 0.87 -8.57 10.25
N PRO A 103 0.95 -7.80 11.35
CA PRO A 103 2.19 -7.66 12.10
C PRO A 103 2.75 -9.00 12.56
N TYR A 104 4.05 -9.16 12.46
CA TYR A 104 4.78 -10.33 12.93
C TYR A 104 6.20 -9.97 13.35
N THR A 105 6.81 -10.85 14.14
CA THR A 105 8.22 -10.80 14.48
C THR A 105 8.83 -12.20 14.47
N GLU A 106 10.12 -12.26 14.16
CA GLU A 106 10.95 -13.46 14.24
C GLU A 106 10.28 -14.65 13.53
N PHE A 107 10.38 -15.83 14.10
CA PHE A 107 9.86 -17.09 13.55
C PHE A 107 8.34 -17.12 13.32
N PHE A 108 7.57 -16.24 13.94
CA PHE A 108 6.14 -16.07 13.62
C PHE A 108 5.93 -15.47 12.22
N GLY A 109 6.94 -14.84 11.68
CA GLY A 109 6.95 -14.34 10.30
C GLY A 109 7.38 -15.37 9.27
N ASP A 110 7.89 -16.54 9.69
CA ASP A 110 8.32 -17.59 8.77
C ASP A 110 7.09 -18.20 8.08
N LYS A 111 7.08 -18.16 6.76
CA LYS A 111 5.98 -18.67 5.94
C LYS A 111 6.53 -19.38 4.71
N ASP A 112 5.97 -20.54 4.40
CA ASP A 112 6.24 -21.30 3.18
C ASP A 112 5.46 -20.79 1.97
N ASN A 113 4.49 -19.90 2.19
CA ASN A 113 3.65 -19.29 1.16
C ASN A 113 3.58 -17.78 1.41
N LEU A 114 3.97 -16.99 0.41
CA LEU A 114 3.95 -15.53 0.42
C LEU A 114 2.87 -14.94 -0.48
N ASP A 115 1.80 -15.69 -0.72
CA ASP A 115 0.64 -15.21 -1.46
C ASP A 115 -0.09 -14.09 -0.70
N LEU A 116 -0.74 -13.23 -1.47
CA LEU A 116 -1.68 -12.25 -0.91
C LEU A 116 -2.87 -12.96 -0.28
N LEU A 117 -3.45 -12.36 0.74
CA LEU A 117 -4.67 -12.90 1.33
C LEU A 117 -5.84 -12.80 0.36
N GLU A 118 -6.67 -13.83 0.32
CA GLU A 118 -7.84 -13.89 -0.55
C GLU A 118 -8.80 -12.70 -0.31
N GLU A 119 -8.96 -12.26 0.94
CA GLU A 119 -9.78 -11.09 1.27
C GLU A 119 -9.25 -9.79 0.65
N ASP A 120 -7.91 -9.63 0.56
CA ASP A 120 -7.27 -8.49 -0.07
C ASP A 120 -7.50 -8.51 -1.60
N ILE A 121 -7.35 -9.68 -2.23
CA ILE A 121 -7.63 -9.88 -3.65
C ILE A 121 -9.10 -9.61 -3.94
N GLN A 122 -10.01 -10.12 -3.11
CA GLN A 122 -11.45 -9.90 -3.28
C GLN A 122 -11.82 -8.42 -3.16
N THR A 123 -11.19 -7.67 -2.23
CA THR A 123 -11.39 -6.22 -2.11
C THR A 123 -11.03 -5.49 -3.41
N ILE A 124 -9.88 -5.84 -4.02
CA ILE A 124 -9.47 -5.28 -5.31
C ILE A 124 -10.49 -5.61 -6.40
N ASN A 125 -10.89 -6.88 -6.49
CA ASN A 125 -11.85 -7.33 -7.50
C ASN A 125 -13.22 -6.63 -7.35
N ASN A 126 -13.73 -6.48 -6.12
CA ASN A 126 -14.97 -5.75 -5.86
C ASN A 126 -14.95 -4.32 -6.42
N LEU A 127 -13.80 -3.66 -6.37
CA LEU A 127 -13.64 -2.29 -6.89
C LEU A 127 -13.45 -2.28 -8.41
N LYS A 128 -12.67 -3.22 -8.96
CA LYS A 128 -12.52 -3.38 -10.41
C LYS A 128 -13.87 -3.69 -11.09
N ASP A 129 -14.69 -4.57 -10.49
CA ASP A 129 -16.01 -4.92 -11.00
C ASP A 129 -16.99 -3.72 -11.00
N LYS A 130 -16.77 -2.76 -10.10
CA LYS A 130 -17.50 -1.47 -10.07
C LYS A 130 -16.94 -0.43 -11.06
N GLY A 131 -15.87 -0.76 -11.79
CA GLY A 131 -15.29 0.08 -12.83
C GLY A 131 -14.26 1.10 -12.34
N TYR A 132 -13.78 1.00 -11.11
CA TYR A 132 -12.70 1.86 -10.61
C TYR A 132 -11.35 1.50 -11.25
N LYS A 133 -10.52 2.51 -11.51
CA LYS A 133 -9.08 2.31 -11.58
C LYS A 133 -8.55 2.04 -10.18
N VAL A 134 -7.68 1.05 -10.04
CA VAL A 134 -7.21 0.61 -8.73
C VAL A 134 -5.71 0.85 -8.57
N LEU A 135 -5.37 1.64 -7.56
CA LEU A 135 -4.01 1.80 -7.05
C LEU A 135 -3.85 0.95 -5.81
N VAL A 136 -2.99 -0.06 -5.88
CA VAL A 136 -2.71 -0.96 -4.76
C VAL A 136 -1.50 -0.47 -3.98
N LEU A 137 -1.65 -0.32 -2.67
CA LEU A 137 -0.59 -0.05 -1.70
C LEU A 137 -0.37 -1.30 -0.86
N LEU A 138 0.84 -1.84 -0.86
CA LEU A 138 1.19 -3.04 -0.12
C LEU A 138 2.00 -2.70 1.13
N ILE A 139 1.43 -3.02 2.30
CA ILE A 139 2.12 -3.03 3.60
C ILE A 139 2.73 -4.41 3.79
N SER A 140 4.05 -4.53 3.81
CA SER A 140 4.72 -5.82 4.04
C SER A 140 6.15 -5.61 4.51
N GLY A 141 6.70 -6.62 5.18
CA GLY A 141 8.13 -6.66 5.55
C GLY A 141 9.03 -7.24 4.46
N ARG A 142 8.44 -7.73 3.35
CA ARG A 142 9.13 -8.49 2.29
C ARG A 142 8.35 -8.42 0.97
N PRO A 143 8.95 -8.78 -0.17
CA PRO A 143 8.20 -9.04 -1.39
C PRO A 143 7.16 -10.15 -1.19
N MET A 144 6.00 -9.98 -1.81
CA MET A 144 4.90 -10.94 -1.82
C MET A 144 4.65 -11.42 -3.25
N ASN A 145 3.90 -12.52 -3.41
CA ASN A 145 3.48 -13.03 -4.72
C ASN A 145 2.41 -12.11 -5.32
N ILE A 146 2.81 -11.24 -6.25
CA ILE A 146 1.93 -10.28 -6.91
C ILE A 146 1.87 -10.46 -8.43
N ALA A 147 2.77 -11.28 -8.99
CA ALA A 147 2.96 -11.37 -10.44
C ALA A 147 1.64 -11.68 -11.19
N ASP A 148 0.85 -12.64 -10.70
CA ASP A 148 -0.40 -13.07 -11.32
C ASP A 148 -1.55 -12.04 -11.18
N HIS A 149 -1.39 -11.05 -10.31
CA HIS A 149 -2.40 -10.04 -10.03
C HIS A 149 -2.10 -8.68 -10.64
N LEU A 150 -0.81 -8.41 -10.90
CA LEU A 150 -0.31 -7.09 -11.25
C LEU A 150 -0.95 -6.50 -12.52
N ASP A 151 -1.28 -7.35 -13.49
CA ASP A 151 -1.91 -6.91 -14.74
C ASP A 151 -3.32 -6.34 -14.53
N ASN A 152 -3.99 -6.75 -13.45
CA ASN A 152 -5.32 -6.24 -13.09
C ASN A 152 -5.29 -4.91 -12.32
N TRP A 153 -4.12 -4.45 -11.89
CA TRP A 153 -3.94 -3.21 -11.15
C TRP A 153 -3.51 -2.08 -12.06
N ASP A 154 -4.06 -0.88 -11.91
CA ASP A 154 -3.67 0.29 -12.69
C ASP A 154 -2.46 1.03 -12.08
N GLY A 155 -2.16 0.75 -10.82
CA GLY A 155 -0.98 1.22 -10.12
C GLY A 155 -0.60 0.34 -8.95
N PHE A 156 0.70 0.31 -8.61
CA PHE A 156 1.21 -0.45 -7.49
C PHE A 156 2.36 0.26 -6.80
N ALA A 157 2.31 0.35 -5.49
CA ALA A 157 3.41 0.84 -4.67
C ALA A 157 3.69 -0.09 -3.50
N ALA A 158 4.95 -0.47 -3.32
CA ALA A 158 5.45 -1.11 -2.12
C ALA A 158 5.72 -0.03 -1.08
N ILE A 159 4.91 0.01 -0.03
CA ILE A 159 5.03 1.03 1.02
C ILE A 159 5.68 0.50 2.30
N TRP A 160 6.01 -0.78 2.32
CA TRP A 160 6.65 -1.49 3.45
C TRP A 160 5.91 -1.28 4.76
N LEU A 161 6.60 -0.83 5.79
CA LEU A 161 6.02 -0.49 7.09
C LEU A 161 6.09 1.04 7.30
N PRO A 162 5.01 1.78 6.99
CA PRO A 162 4.98 3.24 7.13
C PRO A 162 5.14 3.73 8.58
N GLY A 163 4.92 2.86 9.55
CA GLY A 163 4.93 3.23 10.96
C GLY A 163 3.74 4.15 11.28
N THR A 164 4.00 5.18 12.08
CA THR A 164 2.99 6.17 12.51
C THR A 164 2.81 7.33 11.52
N GLU A 165 3.43 7.26 10.35
CA GLU A 165 3.57 8.39 9.42
C GLU A 165 2.81 8.12 8.10
N GLY A 166 1.49 7.91 8.19
CA GLY A 166 0.64 7.74 6.99
C GLY A 166 0.68 8.92 6.02
N ASN A 167 0.96 10.13 6.52
CA ASN A 167 1.16 11.33 5.71
C ASN A 167 2.31 11.16 4.70
N GLY A 168 3.41 10.47 5.07
CA GLY A 168 4.51 10.23 4.15
C GLY A 168 4.13 9.36 2.95
N VAL A 169 3.06 8.57 3.06
CA VAL A 169 2.47 7.83 1.93
C VAL A 169 1.66 8.79 1.08
N SER A 170 0.77 9.58 1.67
CA SER A 170 -0.08 10.52 0.93
C SER A 170 0.74 11.60 0.23
N ASP A 171 1.85 12.08 0.81
CA ASP A 171 2.74 13.04 0.18
C ASP A 171 3.25 12.58 -1.20
N ILE A 172 3.55 11.28 -1.34
CA ILE A 172 3.96 10.69 -2.62
C ILE A 172 2.75 10.55 -3.55
N LEU A 173 1.62 10.08 -3.03
CA LEU A 173 0.42 9.85 -3.84
C LEU A 173 -0.08 11.13 -4.50
N PHE A 174 -0.01 12.26 -3.79
CA PHE A 174 -0.49 13.56 -4.27
C PHE A 174 0.61 14.44 -4.88
N GLY A 175 1.85 13.96 -4.92
CA GLY A 175 2.96 14.64 -5.55
C GLY A 175 3.55 15.81 -4.76
N ASP A 176 3.28 15.89 -3.46
CA ASP A 176 3.95 16.85 -2.56
C ASP A 176 5.45 16.54 -2.46
N PHE A 177 5.79 15.27 -2.56
CA PHE A 177 7.15 14.79 -2.74
C PHE A 177 7.23 13.80 -3.91
N GLN A 178 8.27 13.94 -4.72
CA GLN A 178 8.54 12.99 -5.79
C GLN A 178 9.01 11.66 -5.21
N SER A 179 8.45 10.54 -5.67
CA SER A 179 8.97 9.22 -5.36
C SER A 179 10.38 9.08 -5.91
N THR A 180 11.33 8.84 -5.04
CA THR A 180 12.74 8.56 -5.40
C THR A 180 13.18 7.19 -4.87
N GLY A 181 12.26 6.48 -4.23
CA GLY A 181 12.51 5.17 -3.64
C GLY A 181 12.85 4.14 -4.71
N LYS A 182 13.95 3.43 -4.52
CA LYS A 182 14.38 2.32 -5.38
C LYS A 182 14.45 1.05 -4.56
N LEU A 183 14.08 -0.08 -5.17
CA LEU A 183 14.17 -1.38 -4.51
C LEU A 183 15.61 -1.66 -4.07
N SER A 184 15.79 -1.93 -2.79
CA SER A 184 17.05 -2.40 -2.22
C SER A 184 17.19 -3.93 -2.23
N TYR A 185 16.12 -4.61 -2.64
CA TYR A 185 16.00 -6.06 -2.72
C TYR A 185 15.28 -6.42 -4.03
N PRO A 186 15.66 -7.49 -4.73
CA PRO A 186 14.96 -7.88 -5.96
C PRO A 186 13.54 -8.34 -5.63
N TRP A 187 12.59 -8.07 -6.50
CA TRP A 187 11.24 -8.61 -6.37
C TRP A 187 11.12 -9.85 -7.25
N PRO A 188 11.10 -11.06 -6.70
CA PRO A 188 10.96 -12.28 -7.46
C PRO A 188 9.57 -12.42 -8.10
N LEU A 189 9.47 -13.17 -9.18
CA LEU A 189 8.19 -13.66 -9.73
C LEU A 189 7.51 -14.60 -8.73
N ASN A 190 8.32 -15.44 -8.06
CA ASN A 190 7.91 -16.29 -6.96
C ASN A 190 8.64 -15.82 -5.70
N ALA A 191 7.91 -15.24 -4.77
CA ALA A 191 8.49 -14.59 -3.60
C ALA A 191 9.28 -15.55 -2.69
N GLU A 192 8.93 -16.84 -2.69
CA GLU A 192 9.60 -17.90 -1.93
C GLU A 192 11.05 -18.13 -2.39
N ASP A 193 11.38 -17.78 -3.64
CA ASP A 193 12.76 -17.85 -4.15
C ASP A 193 13.69 -16.84 -3.45
N GLY A 194 13.13 -15.77 -2.91
CA GLY A 194 13.85 -14.77 -2.14
C GLY A 194 15.02 -14.16 -2.91
N ALA A 195 16.15 -13.95 -2.21
CA ALA A 195 17.38 -13.42 -2.80
C ALA A 195 18.06 -14.38 -3.79
N ASN A 196 17.65 -15.66 -3.79
CA ASN A 196 18.22 -16.70 -4.66
C ASN A 196 17.47 -16.84 -5.99
N ALA A 197 16.43 -16.01 -6.22
CA ALA A 197 15.71 -16.03 -7.50
C ALA A 197 16.68 -15.84 -8.67
N PRO A 198 16.57 -16.66 -9.73
CA PRO A 198 17.41 -16.48 -10.91
C PRO A 198 17.06 -15.16 -11.61
N GLU A 199 17.98 -14.59 -12.39
CA GLU A 199 17.80 -13.29 -13.02
C GLU A 199 16.52 -13.23 -13.90
N ASN A 200 16.21 -14.32 -14.59
CA ASN A 200 14.99 -14.44 -15.38
C ASN A 200 13.72 -14.76 -14.55
N GLY A 201 13.87 -14.96 -13.25
CA GLY A 201 12.80 -15.16 -12.26
C GLY A 201 12.48 -13.91 -11.46
N LEU A 202 12.90 -12.72 -11.91
CA LEU A 202 12.62 -11.44 -11.24
C LEU A 202 11.49 -10.68 -11.92
N LEU A 203 10.53 -10.21 -11.12
CA LEU A 203 9.52 -9.26 -11.55
C LEU A 203 10.12 -7.84 -11.65
N TYR A 204 10.94 -7.46 -10.64
CA TYR A 204 11.68 -6.21 -10.61
C TYR A 204 13.10 -6.43 -10.08
N ASN A 205 14.07 -5.80 -10.71
CA ASN A 205 15.47 -5.83 -10.27
C ASN A 205 15.72 -4.87 -9.09
N ILE A 206 16.83 -5.09 -8.39
CA ILE A 206 17.39 -4.11 -7.45
C ILE A 206 17.56 -2.76 -8.17
N GLY A 207 17.21 -1.67 -7.52
CA GLY A 207 17.30 -0.33 -8.07
C GLY A 207 16.09 0.08 -8.92
N PHE A 208 15.12 -0.82 -9.15
CA PHE A 208 13.88 -0.45 -9.83
C PHE A 208 13.00 0.45 -8.96
N GLY A 209 12.26 1.36 -9.60
CA GLY A 209 11.30 2.31 -9.03
C GLY A 209 11.05 3.44 -10.03
N LEU A 210 9.83 3.96 -10.07
CA LEU A 210 9.38 5.02 -10.98
C LEU A 210 9.60 6.40 -10.37
#